data_12975e71cd5b64a8c998399507363747
#
_entry.id   12975e71cd5b64a8c998399507363747
#
_cell.length_a   1.000
_cell.length_b   1.000
_cell.length_c   1.000
_cell.angle_alpha   90.00
_cell.angle_beta   90.00
_cell.angle_gamma   90.00
#
_symmetry.space_group_name_H-M   'P 1'
#
loop_
_entity.id
_entity.type
_entity.pdbx_description
1 polymer ?
#
loop_
_entity_poly.entity_id
_entity_poly.type
_entity_poly.pdbx_seq_one_letter_code
_entity_poly.pdbx_strand_id
1 'polypeptide(L)'
;MAVDGVIAGSASDAAARPDQGTDTETETSTATQIVDAILSQLKLGNVAFNAPTTINIEDTVSIHVTLSPSETAAVLEARVEGPGEKVSLPLQVSNNMEARLSGEGFRIVPVTSERQAVSSGVTDWIWDVTPLNAGRHTLTLTIDALIDVNGETVPRTLRTFRKPIQVEVTTTQRVSGLLSEHGKWLWTTLLVPIFGWMARKRSARNKSAAPPANET
;
A
#
# COMPACT_ATOMS: atom_id res chain seq x y z
N MET A 1 -86.16 -19.84 42.47
CA MET A 1 -85.19 -19.54 43.49
C MET A 1 -83.85 -19.38 42.80
N ALA A 2 -83.46 -18.15 42.59
CA ALA A 2 -82.19 -17.46 42.77
C ALA A 2 -80.95 -18.34 42.44
N VAL A 3 -79.97 -17.90 41.80
CA VAL A 3 -79.21 -16.65 41.91
C VAL A 3 -78.29 -16.41 40.68
N ASP A 4 -78.20 -15.17 40.46
CA ASP A 4 -77.20 -14.42 39.66
C ASP A 4 -75.78 -14.87 39.76
N GLY A 5 -75.00 -14.69 38.68
CA GLY A 5 -73.56 -14.71 38.63
C GLY A 5 -73.05 -13.89 37.50
N VAL A 6 -72.96 -12.57 37.72
CA VAL A 6 -72.31 -11.61 36.87
C VAL A 6 -70.80 -11.83 36.93
N ILE A 7 -70.14 -12.01 35.79
CA ILE A 7 -68.70 -11.93 35.67
C ILE A 7 -68.32 -10.77 34.74
N ALA A 8 -67.65 -9.78 35.35
CA ALA A 8 -67.12 -8.63 34.71
C ALA A 8 -65.94 -8.99 33.79
N GLY A 9 -66.06 -8.57 32.54
CA GLY A 9 -64.96 -8.64 31.58
C GLY A 9 -63.89 -7.63 31.90
N SER A 10 -62.67 -8.09 32.08
CA SER A 10 -61.48 -7.26 32.17
C SER A 10 -61.04 -6.88 30.76
N ALA A 11 -61.14 -5.62 30.41
CA ALA A 11 -60.55 -5.05 29.22
C ALA A 11 -59.02 -4.98 29.40
N SER A 12 -58.29 -5.73 28.61
CA SER A 12 -56.85 -5.64 28.48
C SER A 12 -56.52 -4.43 27.60
N ASP A 13 -55.96 -3.40 28.22
CA ASP A 13 -55.39 -2.23 27.58
C ASP A 13 -54.09 -2.65 26.89
N ALA A 14 -54.16 -2.88 25.58
CA ALA A 14 -52.99 -3.09 24.72
C ALA A 14 -52.43 -1.71 24.32
N ALA A 15 -51.53 -1.22 25.16
CA ALA A 15 -50.71 -0.04 24.81
C ALA A 15 -49.91 -0.35 23.53
N ALA A 16 -50.28 0.31 22.43
CA ALA A 16 -49.55 0.36 21.19
C ALA A 16 -48.17 0.97 21.45
N ARG A 17 -47.10 0.20 21.26
CA ARG A 17 -45.75 0.69 21.20
C ARG A 17 -45.62 1.53 19.91
N PRO A 18 -45.09 2.76 19.96
CA PRO A 18 -44.81 3.49 18.74
C PRO A 18 -43.72 2.74 17.95
N ASP A 19 -44.00 2.51 16.67
CA ASP A 19 -43.10 1.95 15.69
C ASP A 19 -41.94 2.94 15.45
N GLN A 20 -40.77 2.64 16.02
CA GLN A 20 -39.53 3.46 15.89
C GLN A 20 -38.73 3.09 14.63
N GLY A 21 -39.27 2.27 13.72
CA GLY A 21 -38.55 1.76 12.55
C GLY A 21 -38.58 2.67 11.32
N THR A 22 -39.55 3.58 11.23
CA THR A 22 -39.83 4.31 9.98
C THR A 22 -38.97 5.55 9.77
N ASP A 23 -38.49 6.16 10.85
CA ASP A 23 -37.73 7.43 10.75
C ASP A 23 -36.28 7.21 10.28
N THR A 24 -35.64 6.11 10.69
CA THR A 24 -34.26 5.81 10.33
C THR A 24 -34.09 5.43 8.85
N GLU A 25 -35.04 4.72 8.26
CA GLU A 25 -35.00 4.34 6.83
C GLU A 25 -35.23 5.57 5.92
N THR A 26 -36.08 6.49 6.33
CA THR A 26 -36.37 7.71 5.56
C THR A 26 -35.17 8.68 5.59
N GLU A 27 -34.50 8.84 6.72
CA GLU A 27 -33.31 9.69 6.86
C GLU A 27 -32.14 9.14 6.04
N THR A 28 -31.88 7.82 6.08
CA THR A 28 -30.83 7.19 5.30
C THR A 28 -31.08 7.30 3.80
N SER A 29 -32.33 7.16 3.35
CA SER A 29 -32.73 7.34 1.94
C SER A 29 -32.50 8.78 1.47
N THR A 30 -32.85 9.75 2.28
CA THR A 30 -32.65 11.19 1.97
C THR A 30 -31.17 11.55 1.90
N ALA A 31 -30.36 11.09 2.83
CA ALA A 31 -28.91 11.33 2.83
C ALA A 31 -28.24 10.73 1.58
N THR A 32 -28.63 9.53 1.17
CA THR A 32 -28.11 8.89 -0.05
C THR A 32 -28.47 9.69 -1.30
N GLN A 33 -29.70 10.19 -1.40
CA GLN A 33 -30.15 11.03 -2.54
C GLN A 33 -29.37 12.34 -2.60
N ILE A 34 -29.06 12.97 -1.47
CA ILE A 34 -28.26 14.20 -1.40
C ILE A 34 -26.85 13.91 -1.89
N VAL A 35 -26.22 12.84 -1.44
CA VAL A 35 -24.89 12.43 -1.89
C VAL A 35 -24.86 12.18 -3.40
N ASP A 36 -25.83 11.46 -3.95
CA ASP A 36 -25.91 11.21 -5.39
C ASP A 36 -26.13 12.49 -6.22
N ALA A 37 -26.95 13.40 -5.73
CA ALA A 37 -27.15 14.71 -6.35
C ALA A 37 -25.85 15.53 -6.37
N ILE A 38 -25.08 15.54 -5.28
CA ILE A 38 -23.79 16.23 -5.20
C ILE A 38 -22.79 15.58 -6.16
N LEU A 39 -22.70 14.24 -6.18
CA LEU A 39 -21.79 13.51 -7.06
C LEU A 39 -22.07 13.79 -8.54
N SER A 40 -23.34 13.94 -8.93
CA SER A 40 -23.72 14.27 -10.31
C SER A 40 -23.27 15.67 -10.76
N GLN A 41 -23.01 16.57 -9.81
CA GLN A 41 -22.54 17.95 -10.05
C GLN A 41 -21.02 18.09 -9.99
N LEU A 42 -20.28 17.03 -9.59
CA LEU A 42 -18.83 17.08 -9.56
C LEU A 42 -18.25 17.28 -10.96
N LYS A 43 -17.22 18.12 -11.04
CA LYS A 43 -16.49 18.34 -12.30
C LYS A 43 -15.71 17.08 -12.68
N LEU A 44 -15.66 16.80 -13.98
CA LEU A 44 -14.77 15.79 -14.49
C LEU A 44 -13.37 16.38 -14.62
N GLY A 45 -12.38 15.76 -14.00
CA GLY A 45 -10.97 16.08 -14.10
C GLY A 45 -10.17 14.85 -14.53
N ASN A 46 -8.86 14.92 -14.42
CA ASN A 46 -7.96 13.84 -14.69
C ASN A 46 -7.07 13.56 -13.47
N VAL A 47 -6.74 12.31 -13.26
CA VAL A 47 -5.73 11.86 -12.32
C VAL A 47 -4.67 11.08 -13.06
N ALA A 48 -3.40 11.26 -12.68
CA ALA A 48 -2.29 10.46 -13.17
C ALA A 48 -1.43 10.01 -11.99
N PHE A 49 -0.78 8.83 -12.13
CA PHE A 49 0.11 8.29 -11.10
C PHE A 49 1.13 7.34 -11.72
N ASN A 50 2.26 7.13 -11.02
CA ASN A 50 3.23 6.11 -11.39
C ASN A 50 2.86 4.75 -10.79
N ALA A 51 3.10 3.69 -11.56
CA ALA A 51 2.73 2.34 -11.21
C ALA A 51 3.91 1.38 -11.42
N PRO A 52 4.90 1.32 -10.49
CA PRO A 52 6.00 0.38 -10.61
C PRO A 52 5.50 -1.06 -10.59
N THR A 53 6.13 -1.93 -11.38
CA THR A 53 5.85 -3.37 -11.39
C THR A 53 6.87 -4.15 -10.58
N THR A 54 8.07 -3.60 -10.42
CA THR A 54 9.18 -4.21 -9.68
C THR A 54 9.84 -3.16 -8.80
N ILE A 55 10.16 -3.55 -7.55
CA ILE A 55 10.91 -2.74 -6.60
C ILE A 55 11.99 -3.64 -5.96
N ASN A 56 13.21 -3.12 -5.78
CA ASN A 56 14.23 -3.84 -5.02
C ASN A 56 13.94 -3.72 -3.51
N ILE A 57 14.21 -4.77 -2.75
CA ILE A 57 13.90 -4.82 -1.31
C ILE A 57 14.64 -3.74 -0.49
N GLU A 58 15.80 -3.28 -0.95
CA GLU A 58 16.59 -2.24 -0.28
C GLU A 58 16.21 -0.82 -0.71
N ASP A 59 15.41 -0.69 -1.77
CA ASP A 59 15.07 0.61 -2.33
C ASP A 59 13.82 1.19 -1.65
N THR A 60 13.83 2.50 -1.50
CA THR A 60 12.62 3.29 -1.23
C THR A 60 12.23 3.98 -2.53
N VAL A 61 11.00 3.76 -2.97
CA VAL A 61 10.48 4.38 -4.18
C VAL A 61 9.37 5.36 -3.85
N SER A 62 9.31 6.45 -4.61
CA SER A 62 8.22 7.42 -4.49
C SER A 62 7.05 7.01 -5.35
N ILE A 63 5.85 6.98 -4.77
CA ILE A 63 4.58 6.89 -5.48
C ILE A 63 3.98 8.29 -5.51
N HIS A 64 3.81 8.82 -6.70
CA HIS A 64 3.30 10.16 -6.96
C HIS A 64 1.96 10.08 -7.69
N VAL A 65 0.95 10.72 -7.12
CA VAL A 65 -0.38 10.87 -7.70
C VAL A 65 -0.62 12.36 -7.90
N THR A 66 -1.02 12.73 -9.10
CA THR A 66 -1.34 14.11 -9.46
C THR A 66 -2.77 14.19 -10.02
N LEU A 67 -3.52 15.22 -9.64
CA LEU A 67 -4.91 15.41 -10.01
C LEU A 67 -5.16 16.86 -10.40
N SER A 68 -5.95 17.08 -11.44
CA SER A 68 -6.43 18.41 -11.81
C SER A 68 -7.82 18.35 -12.45
N PRO A 69 -8.71 19.29 -12.12
CA PRO A 69 -9.99 19.46 -12.80
C PRO A 69 -9.88 20.15 -14.17
N SER A 70 -8.72 20.69 -14.54
CA SER A 70 -8.53 21.52 -15.73
C SER A 70 -7.47 21.00 -16.69
N GLU A 71 -6.45 20.28 -16.18
CA GLU A 71 -5.35 19.80 -17.00
C GLU A 71 -5.72 18.50 -17.75
N THR A 72 -5.08 18.30 -18.91
CA THR A 72 -5.26 17.07 -19.69
C THR A 72 -4.49 15.89 -19.09
N ALA A 73 -4.92 14.68 -19.38
CA ALA A 73 -4.24 13.46 -18.97
C ALA A 73 -2.74 13.46 -19.33
N ALA A 74 -2.40 13.87 -20.55
CA ALA A 74 -1.02 13.90 -21.03
C ALA A 74 -0.12 14.89 -20.24
N VAL A 75 -0.67 16.03 -19.86
CA VAL A 75 0.06 17.01 -19.02
C VAL A 75 0.32 16.44 -17.64
N LEU A 76 -0.66 15.78 -17.04
CA LEU A 76 -0.51 15.14 -15.73
C LEU A 76 0.47 13.96 -15.79
N GLU A 77 0.41 13.11 -16.81
CA GLU A 77 1.39 12.02 -16.99
C GLU A 77 2.83 12.54 -17.09
N ALA A 78 3.05 13.63 -17.84
CA ALA A 78 4.37 14.24 -17.96
C ALA A 78 4.88 14.83 -16.62
N ARG A 79 3.97 15.18 -15.71
CA ARG A 79 4.27 15.74 -14.40
C ARG A 79 4.57 14.66 -13.36
N VAL A 80 3.99 13.46 -13.50
CA VAL A 80 4.20 12.38 -12.55
C VAL A 80 5.66 11.98 -12.48
N GLU A 81 6.24 12.01 -11.29
CA GLU A 81 7.60 11.55 -11.00
C GLU A 81 7.61 10.10 -10.49
N GLY A 82 8.81 9.53 -10.36
CA GLY A 82 9.03 8.18 -9.83
C GLY A 82 9.06 7.08 -10.90
N PRO A 83 9.40 5.85 -10.48
CA PRO A 83 9.59 4.72 -11.38
C PRO A 83 8.26 4.12 -11.86
N GLY A 84 8.34 3.36 -12.96
CA GLY A 84 7.23 2.59 -13.48
C GLY A 84 6.42 3.27 -14.58
N GLU A 85 5.38 2.60 -15.00
CA GLU A 85 4.43 3.09 -15.98
C GLU A 85 3.64 4.28 -15.44
N LYS A 86 3.38 5.28 -16.28
CA LYS A 86 2.48 6.38 -15.96
C LYS A 86 1.07 6.03 -16.42
N VAL A 87 0.13 6.07 -15.51
CA VAL A 87 -1.28 5.74 -15.77
C VAL A 87 -2.11 6.95 -15.52
N SER A 88 -2.97 7.31 -16.47
CA SER A 88 -3.93 8.40 -16.31
C SER A 88 -5.35 7.96 -16.63
N LEU A 89 -6.32 8.63 -16.04
CA LEU A 89 -7.73 8.37 -16.27
C LEU A 89 -8.60 9.56 -15.84
N PRO A 90 -9.80 9.67 -16.40
CA PRO A 90 -10.79 10.64 -15.93
C PRO A 90 -11.35 10.26 -14.57
N LEU A 91 -11.55 11.24 -13.73
CA LEU A 91 -12.11 11.09 -12.39
C LEU A 91 -13.01 12.29 -12.05
N GLN A 92 -14.08 12.05 -11.32
CA GLN A 92 -14.88 13.13 -10.72
C GLN A 92 -14.06 13.82 -9.61
N VAL A 93 -14.10 15.15 -9.56
CA VAL A 93 -13.27 15.95 -8.65
C VAL A 93 -14.17 16.81 -7.78
N SER A 94 -14.02 16.63 -6.46
CA SER A 94 -14.59 17.48 -5.41
C SER A 94 -13.60 18.57 -5.01
N ASN A 95 -14.09 19.61 -4.33
CA ASN A 95 -13.24 20.65 -3.76
C ASN A 95 -12.32 20.12 -2.64
N ASN A 96 -12.69 19.02 -2.00
CA ASN A 96 -11.87 18.35 -1.01
C ASN A 96 -11.75 16.87 -1.39
N MET A 97 -10.53 16.39 -1.47
CA MET A 97 -10.21 15.02 -1.86
C MET A 97 -9.29 14.37 -0.83
N GLU A 98 -9.38 13.06 -0.72
CA GLU A 98 -8.45 12.24 0.07
C GLU A 98 -7.87 11.15 -0.82
N ALA A 99 -6.56 11.02 -0.84
CA ALA A 99 -5.89 9.91 -1.46
C ALA A 99 -5.12 9.11 -0.41
N ARG A 100 -5.31 7.79 -0.40
CA ARG A 100 -4.67 6.86 0.55
C ARG A 100 -3.97 5.75 -0.20
N LEU A 101 -2.73 5.48 0.21
CA LEU A 101 -1.96 4.36 -0.29
C LEU A 101 -1.80 3.31 0.82
N SER A 102 -2.09 2.06 0.51
CA SER A 102 -1.95 0.93 1.43
C SER A 102 -1.38 -0.30 0.74
N GLY A 103 -0.75 -1.18 1.49
CA GLY A 103 -0.21 -2.43 0.96
C GLY A 103 0.45 -3.27 2.03
N GLU A 104 0.08 -4.54 2.12
CA GLU A 104 0.78 -5.49 2.98
C GLU A 104 2.18 -5.79 2.42
N GLY A 105 3.18 -5.87 3.28
CA GLY A 105 4.58 -6.07 2.89
C GLY A 105 5.32 -4.80 2.52
N PHE A 106 4.73 -3.61 2.76
CA PHE A 106 5.38 -2.33 2.58
C PHE A 106 5.30 -1.46 3.83
N ARG A 107 6.33 -0.67 4.04
CA ARG A 107 6.29 0.52 4.89
C ARG A 107 5.97 1.71 3.99
N ILE A 108 4.84 2.38 4.24
CA ILE A 108 4.35 3.51 3.45
C ILE A 108 4.36 4.73 4.35
N VAL A 109 5.05 5.79 3.91
CA VAL A 109 5.17 7.05 4.65
C VAL A 109 4.62 8.16 3.76
N PRO A 110 3.54 8.83 4.14
CA PRO A 110 3.03 9.97 3.40
C PRO A 110 4.00 11.16 3.50
N VAL A 111 4.39 11.73 2.35
CA VAL A 111 5.21 12.94 2.25
C VAL A 111 4.32 14.17 2.23
N THR A 112 3.16 14.07 1.59
CA THR A 112 2.12 15.11 1.58
C THR A 112 0.91 14.69 2.41
N SER A 113 0.06 15.66 2.79
CA SER A 113 -1.20 15.34 3.48
C SER A 113 -2.10 14.48 2.58
N GLU A 114 -2.72 13.44 3.14
CA GLU A 114 -3.67 12.59 2.42
C GLU A 114 -4.97 13.34 2.07
N ARG A 115 -5.41 14.25 2.95
CA ARG A 115 -6.54 15.15 2.70
C ARG A 115 -6.05 16.47 2.20
N GLN A 116 -6.55 16.89 1.05
CA GLN A 116 -6.19 18.17 0.42
C GLN A 116 -7.40 18.84 -0.20
N ALA A 117 -7.40 20.18 -0.15
CA ALA A 117 -8.30 20.99 -0.92
C ALA A 117 -7.84 20.99 -2.38
N VAL A 118 -8.77 20.75 -3.30
CA VAL A 118 -8.52 20.78 -4.74
C VAL A 118 -9.05 22.07 -5.33
N SER A 119 -8.16 22.83 -5.95
CA SER A 119 -8.48 24.07 -6.68
C SER A 119 -8.47 23.83 -8.19
N SER A 120 -8.48 24.91 -8.97
CA SER A 120 -8.35 24.85 -10.43
C SER A 120 -6.96 24.40 -10.91
N GLY A 121 -5.97 24.38 -10.02
CA GLY A 121 -4.60 23.92 -10.32
C GLY A 121 -4.42 22.41 -10.19
N VAL A 122 -3.15 22.03 -10.00
CA VAL A 122 -2.76 20.64 -9.79
C VAL A 122 -2.61 20.35 -8.30
N THR A 123 -3.05 19.20 -7.86
CA THR A 123 -2.93 18.71 -6.49
C THR A 123 -2.11 17.42 -6.53
N ASP A 124 -1.07 17.33 -5.68
CA ASP A 124 -0.11 16.24 -5.68
C ASP A 124 -0.13 15.50 -4.34
N TRP A 125 -0.19 14.16 -4.39
CA TRP A 125 0.04 13.27 -3.25
C TRP A 125 1.28 12.43 -3.52
N ILE A 126 2.12 12.33 -2.49
CA ILE A 126 3.41 11.63 -2.58
C ILE A 126 3.56 10.76 -1.35
N TRP A 127 3.97 9.51 -1.56
CA TRP A 127 4.35 8.56 -0.52
C TRP A 127 5.70 7.95 -0.82
N ASP A 128 6.49 7.76 0.22
CA ASP A 128 7.69 6.92 0.18
C ASP A 128 7.32 5.49 0.56
N VAL A 129 7.62 4.55 -0.33
CA VAL A 129 7.28 3.14 -0.21
C VAL A 129 8.55 2.31 -0.14
N THR A 130 8.75 1.63 0.99
CA THR A 130 9.88 0.73 1.23
C THR A 130 9.34 -0.68 1.41
N PRO A 131 9.75 -1.67 0.61
CA PRO A 131 9.39 -3.07 0.81
C PRO A 131 9.94 -3.61 2.14
N LEU A 132 9.17 -4.47 2.80
CA LEU A 132 9.58 -5.15 4.03
C LEU A 132 10.03 -6.59 3.78
N ASN A 133 9.45 -7.22 2.76
CA ASN A 133 9.71 -8.61 2.41
C ASN A 133 9.79 -8.78 0.89
N ALA A 134 10.64 -9.72 0.45
CA ALA A 134 10.71 -10.11 -0.95
C ALA A 134 9.47 -10.93 -1.36
N GLY A 135 9.12 -10.89 -2.63
CA GLY A 135 8.00 -11.64 -3.18
C GLY A 135 6.96 -10.76 -3.87
N ARG A 136 5.79 -11.32 -4.11
CA ARG A 136 4.69 -10.58 -4.76
C ARG A 136 3.80 -9.96 -3.71
N HIS A 137 3.67 -8.65 -3.76
CA HIS A 137 2.82 -7.84 -2.89
C HIS A 137 1.87 -6.98 -3.72
N THR A 138 0.87 -6.37 -3.09
CA THR A 138 -0.09 -5.50 -3.78
C THR A 138 -0.13 -4.14 -3.11
N LEU A 139 0.08 -3.07 -3.87
CA LEU A 139 -0.25 -1.72 -3.48
C LEU A 139 -1.68 -1.37 -3.91
N THR A 140 -2.39 -0.70 -3.03
CA THR A 140 -3.77 -0.23 -3.25
C THR A 140 -3.81 1.27 -3.05
N LEU A 141 -4.13 2.01 -4.11
CA LEU A 141 -4.41 3.44 -4.08
C LEU A 141 -5.93 3.63 -4.05
N THR A 142 -6.45 4.34 -3.06
CA THR A 142 -7.86 4.72 -2.95
C THR A 142 -7.98 6.23 -3.03
N ILE A 143 -8.92 6.72 -3.84
CA ILE A 143 -9.21 8.15 -4.00
C ILE A 143 -10.66 8.39 -3.64
N ASP A 144 -10.87 9.22 -2.64
CA ASP A 144 -12.17 9.57 -2.07
C ASP A 144 -12.48 11.06 -2.32
N ALA A 145 -13.72 11.36 -2.68
CA ALA A 145 -14.26 12.70 -2.56
C ALA A 145 -14.76 12.91 -1.13
N LEU A 146 -14.42 14.03 -0.54
CA LEU A 146 -14.94 14.47 0.75
C LEU A 146 -16.15 15.39 0.48
N ILE A 147 -17.33 14.91 0.82
CA ILE A 147 -18.60 15.59 0.55
C ILE A 147 -19.13 16.12 1.86
N ASP A 148 -19.53 17.39 1.87
CA ASP A 148 -20.21 17.99 3.02
C ASP A 148 -21.72 17.74 2.90
N VAL A 149 -22.27 17.04 3.88
CA VAL A 149 -23.69 16.76 3.99
C VAL A 149 -24.17 17.31 5.34
N ASN A 150 -24.92 18.39 5.34
CA ASN A 150 -25.47 19.04 6.56
C ASN A 150 -24.40 19.43 7.60
N GLY A 151 -23.19 19.78 7.15
CA GLY A 151 -22.06 20.16 8.04
C GLY A 151 -21.23 18.97 8.52
N GLU A 152 -21.53 17.77 8.08
CA GLU A 152 -20.72 16.57 8.31
C GLU A 152 -19.97 16.18 7.03
N THR A 153 -18.66 15.96 7.13
CA THR A 153 -17.83 15.52 5.99
C THR A 153 -17.91 14.01 5.83
N VAL A 154 -18.54 13.56 4.75
CA VAL A 154 -18.70 12.14 4.41
C VAL A 154 -17.71 11.78 3.28
N PRO A 155 -16.81 10.82 3.47
CA PRO A 155 -15.95 10.31 2.41
C PRO A 155 -16.73 9.41 1.44
N ARG A 156 -16.61 9.68 0.14
CA ARG A 156 -17.16 8.83 -0.91
C ARG A 156 -16.05 8.33 -1.81
N THR A 157 -15.80 7.03 -1.79
CA THR A 157 -14.80 6.40 -2.66
C THR A 157 -15.21 6.51 -4.11
N LEU A 158 -14.39 7.22 -4.88
CA LEU A 158 -14.57 7.40 -6.32
C LEU A 158 -13.87 6.29 -7.10
N ARG A 159 -12.67 5.91 -6.67
CA ARG A 159 -11.86 4.92 -7.36
C ARG A 159 -10.90 4.20 -6.42
N THR A 160 -10.68 2.92 -6.70
CA THR A 160 -9.64 2.10 -6.05
C THR A 160 -8.82 1.39 -7.12
N PHE A 161 -7.50 1.55 -7.05
CA PHE A 161 -6.54 0.92 -7.95
C PHE A 161 -5.71 -0.10 -7.17
N ARG A 162 -5.58 -1.31 -7.72
CA ARG A 162 -4.74 -2.36 -7.16
C ARG A 162 -3.66 -2.72 -8.15
N LYS A 163 -2.40 -2.55 -7.77
CA LYS A 163 -1.25 -2.90 -8.60
C LYS A 163 -0.43 -3.98 -7.90
N PRO A 164 -0.28 -5.18 -8.50
CA PRO A 164 0.67 -6.17 -8.02
C PRO A 164 2.09 -5.68 -8.28
N ILE A 165 2.96 -5.83 -7.30
CA ILE A 165 4.37 -5.42 -7.34
C ILE A 165 5.23 -6.63 -7.00
N GLN A 166 6.27 -6.89 -7.80
CA GLN A 166 7.28 -7.88 -7.54
C GLN A 166 8.43 -7.24 -6.77
N VAL A 167 8.66 -7.67 -5.54
CA VAL A 167 9.81 -7.23 -4.75
C VAL A 167 10.97 -8.21 -4.99
N GLU A 168 12.06 -7.70 -5.53
CA GLU A 168 13.24 -8.47 -5.90
C GLU A 168 14.38 -8.26 -4.92
N VAL A 169 15.23 -9.29 -4.80
CA VAL A 169 16.49 -9.24 -4.05
C VAL A 169 17.63 -9.36 -5.06
N THR A 170 18.48 -8.37 -5.13
CA THR A 170 19.64 -8.39 -6.03
C THR A 170 20.59 -9.54 -5.68
N THR A 171 21.22 -10.14 -6.68
CA THR A 171 22.12 -11.30 -6.50
C THR A 171 23.26 -11.02 -5.53
N THR A 172 23.77 -9.78 -5.49
CA THR A 172 24.79 -9.32 -4.53
C THR A 172 24.32 -9.43 -3.07
N GLN A 173 23.06 -9.17 -2.82
CA GLN A 173 22.42 -9.24 -1.50
C GLN A 173 22.24 -10.68 -1.03
N ARG A 174 21.94 -11.60 -1.94
CA ARG A 174 21.85 -13.05 -1.64
C ARG A 174 23.19 -13.62 -1.18
N VAL A 175 24.29 -13.16 -1.78
CA VAL A 175 25.64 -13.59 -1.42
C VAL A 175 26.08 -13.01 -0.08
N SER A 176 25.80 -11.73 0.19
CA SER A 176 26.15 -11.09 1.47
C SER A 176 25.37 -11.67 2.65
N GLY A 177 24.09 -11.98 2.47
CA GLY A 177 23.27 -12.64 3.50
C GLY A 177 23.76 -14.02 3.86
N LEU A 178 24.17 -14.83 2.87
CA LEU A 178 24.77 -16.16 3.08
C LEU A 178 26.12 -16.09 3.81
N LEU A 179 26.93 -15.07 3.52
CA LEU A 179 28.22 -14.85 4.17
C LEU A 179 28.09 -14.36 5.62
N SER A 180 27.06 -13.57 5.94
CA SER A 180 26.85 -13.03 7.29
C SER A 180 26.29 -14.09 8.26
N GLU A 181 25.41 -14.98 7.81
CA GLU A 181 24.81 -16.01 8.64
C GLU A 181 25.73 -17.22 8.85
N HIS A 182 26.57 -17.58 7.86
CA HIS A 182 27.42 -18.77 7.89
C HIS A 182 28.92 -18.45 7.86
N GLY A 183 29.30 -17.18 7.94
CA GLY A 183 30.68 -16.71 7.80
C GLY A 183 31.67 -17.40 8.73
N LYS A 184 31.29 -17.63 10.01
CA LYS A 184 32.16 -18.32 10.98
C LYS A 184 32.42 -19.76 10.62
N TRP A 185 31.47 -20.46 10.04
CA TRP A 185 31.58 -21.85 9.65
C TRP A 185 32.36 -22.04 8.34
N LEU A 186 32.17 -21.14 7.37
CA LEU A 186 32.89 -21.15 6.09
C LEU A 186 34.41 -20.94 6.27
N TRP A 187 34.83 -20.06 7.19
CA TRP A 187 36.22 -19.79 7.50
C TRP A 187 36.92 -21.03 8.04
N THR A 188 36.30 -21.77 8.93
CA THR A 188 36.91 -22.97 9.55
C THR A 188 36.94 -24.18 8.61
N THR A 189 35.94 -24.37 7.77
CA THR A 189 35.79 -25.57 6.98
C THR A 189 36.50 -25.53 5.62
N LEU A 190 36.56 -24.35 5.01
CA LEU A 190 37.09 -24.21 3.64
C LEU A 190 38.51 -23.64 3.58
N LEU A 191 38.89 -22.69 4.42
CA LEU A 191 40.22 -22.07 4.35
C LEU A 191 41.30 -22.87 5.05
N VAL A 192 40.99 -23.56 6.15
CA VAL A 192 41.98 -24.40 6.88
C VAL A 192 42.57 -25.51 6.00
N PRO A 193 41.77 -26.31 5.25
CA PRO A 193 42.35 -27.36 4.40
C PRO A 193 43.14 -26.81 3.21
N ILE A 194 42.75 -25.65 2.65
CA ILE A 194 43.46 -25.03 1.53
C ILE A 194 44.83 -24.51 1.97
N PHE A 195 44.92 -23.86 3.12
CA PHE A 195 46.20 -23.41 3.67
C PHE A 195 47.10 -24.59 4.09
N GLY A 196 46.53 -25.63 4.67
CA GLY A 196 47.25 -26.88 5.02
C GLY A 196 47.82 -27.57 3.79
N TRP A 197 47.07 -27.64 2.68
CA TRP A 197 47.53 -28.22 1.42
C TRP A 197 48.63 -27.40 0.77
N MET A 198 48.51 -26.06 0.79
CA MET A 198 49.48 -25.12 0.21
C MET A 198 50.79 -25.10 1.01
N ALA A 199 50.75 -25.22 2.35
CA ALA A 199 51.92 -25.34 3.21
C ALA A 199 52.67 -26.67 2.98
N ARG A 200 51.96 -27.79 2.81
CA ARG A 200 52.56 -29.09 2.46
C ARG A 200 53.27 -29.06 1.10
N LYS A 201 52.65 -28.37 0.10
CA LYS A 201 53.27 -28.27 -1.24
C LYS A 201 54.55 -27.41 -1.26
N ARG A 202 54.68 -26.41 -0.40
CA ARG A 202 55.90 -25.59 -0.23
C ARG A 202 57.01 -26.39 0.50
N SER A 203 56.68 -27.18 1.53
CA SER A 203 57.65 -27.99 2.26
C SER A 203 58.26 -29.11 1.41
N ALA A 204 57.48 -29.68 0.47
CA ALA A 204 57.98 -30.74 -0.42
C ALA A 204 58.99 -30.22 -1.46
N ARG A 205 58.94 -28.91 -1.85
CA ARG A 205 59.89 -28.31 -2.80
C ARG A 205 61.26 -27.99 -2.20
N ASN A 206 61.35 -27.78 -0.88
CA ASN A 206 62.60 -27.48 -0.21
C ASN A 206 63.48 -28.71 0.15
N LYS A 207 62.96 -29.95 0.00
CA LYS A 207 63.72 -31.18 0.30
C LYS A 207 64.51 -31.70 -0.90
N SER A 208 64.35 -31.15 -2.10
CA SER A 208 65.06 -31.61 -3.31
C SER A 208 66.37 -30.89 -3.63
N ALA A 209 66.85 -29.98 -2.76
CA ALA A 209 68.11 -29.28 -2.95
C ALA A 209 69.14 -29.69 -1.84
N ALA A 210 69.59 -30.95 -1.84
CA ALA A 210 70.80 -31.31 -1.14
C ALA A 210 71.91 -31.43 -2.19
N PRO A 211 73.05 -30.75 -2.02
CA PRO A 211 74.17 -30.85 -2.95
C PRO A 211 74.89 -32.23 -2.80
N PRO A 212 75.52 -32.80 -3.88
CA PRO A 212 76.23 -34.05 -3.79
C PRO A 212 77.51 -33.82 -2.99
N ALA A 213 77.78 -34.79 -2.09
CA ALA A 213 79.03 -34.87 -1.37
C ALA A 213 80.17 -35.15 -2.36
N ASN A 214 81.25 -34.33 -2.28
CA ASN A 214 82.47 -34.46 -3.03
C ASN A 214 83.34 -35.47 -2.29
N GLU A 215 83.57 -36.64 -2.89
CA GLU A 215 84.66 -37.57 -2.48
C GLU A 215 85.94 -37.24 -3.29
N THR A 216 87.02 -37.00 -2.57
CA THR A 216 88.37 -37.36 -2.96
C THR A 216 89.15 -37.80 -1.72
#